data_1016fff61eb0eb20bd60843db40a1793
#
_entry.id   1016fff61eb0eb20bd60843db40a1793
#
_cell.length_a   1.000
_cell.length_b   1.000
_cell.length_c   1.000
_cell.angle_alpha   90.00
_cell.angle_beta   90.00
_cell.angle_gamma   90.00
#
_symmetry.space_group_name_H-M   'P 1'
#
loop_
_entity.id
_entity.type
_entity.pdbx_description
1 polymer ?
#
loop_
_entity_poly.entity_id
_entity_poly.type
_entity_poly.pdbx_seq_one_letter_code
_entity_poly.pdbx_strand_id
1 'polypeptide(L)'
;EPPVVGLDYEGNRTFFFDDNRINYRVTVSDKEDGSLASGGISPNSVAVSLDYVSEGYRFASAFLRQAKLDSATQFVVAQSLISNNDCKTCHTRKMKAVGPSFSQIAQRYNDATGIIDTLVNHIIHGSSGVWGLDNNMPAHPALSRANAQNIVNYILSITSEMPHTLPVKGTFVTRVPAGDKGKGTFIMRAAYTDRPVNEVPSQTEDSIVFLRSPKLAPLEADIIEGGAARDQLDEYVFLTARPNSFIAWRDIDLTGIRKVLFRPNWHLYDIYPGGRIEIRLGSVDGELIGETSFEREQFDTRYRGAFGGLSKMTEDQKKRSQRYPPIDEKKFFAPGSDKNAFTIPSVASIRATRGKHDVYFVFKSKTAQGGESLFPLAEIEMEK
;
A
#
# COMPACT_ATOMS: atom_id res chain seq x y z
N GLU A 1 -27.26 8.96 21.95
CA GLU A 1 -26.90 9.11 20.51
C GLU A 1 -25.43 8.77 20.35
N PRO A 2 -25.00 8.03 19.27
CA PRO A 2 -23.59 7.70 19.10
C PRO A 2 -22.74 8.96 18.94
N PRO A 3 -21.49 8.97 19.44
CA PRO A 3 -20.58 10.09 19.28
C PRO A 3 -20.20 10.31 17.81
N VAL A 4 -19.77 11.51 17.47
CA VAL A 4 -19.25 11.85 16.14
C VAL A 4 -17.74 12.08 16.24
N VAL A 5 -16.97 11.27 15.54
CA VAL A 5 -15.51 11.34 15.50
C VAL A 5 -15.06 11.79 14.11
N GLY A 6 -14.29 12.90 14.07
CA GLY A 6 -13.70 13.42 12.84
C GLY A 6 -12.16 13.38 12.91
N LEU A 7 -11.54 13.02 11.79
CA LEU A 7 -10.10 13.04 11.61
C LEU A 7 -9.75 13.85 10.37
N ASP A 8 -9.19 15.03 10.58
CA ASP A 8 -8.74 15.92 9.52
C ASP A 8 -7.21 16.01 9.49
N TYR A 9 -6.64 16.17 8.28
CA TYR A 9 -5.20 16.26 8.09
C TYR A 9 -4.87 17.06 6.82
N GLU A 10 -3.65 17.58 6.79
CA GLU A 10 -3.16 18.40 5.69
C GLU A 10 -2.51 17.52 4.59
N GLY A 11 -2.61 17.98 3.35
CA GLY A 11 -1.93 17.35 2.22
C GLY A 11 -2.81 16.46 1.37
N ASN A 12 -2.21 15.48 0.71
CA ASN A 12 -2.89 14.57 -0.18
C ASN A 12 -3.77 13.59 0.59
N ARG A 13 -5.02 13.41 0.12
CA ARG A 13 -6.05 12.60 0.79
C ARG A 13 -6.05 11.12 0.38
N THR A 14 -5.13 10.72 -0.50
CA THR A 14 -5.03 9.34 -0.99
C THR A 14 -3.66 8.73 -0.73
N PHE A 15 -2.60 9.50 -0.95
CA PHE A 15 -1.23 8.98 -0.98
C PHE A 15 -0.39 9.50 0.18
N PHE A 16 0.44 8.63 0.74
CA PHE A 16 1.59 9.06 1.51
C PHE A 16 2.81 9.27 0.61
N PHE A 17 3.73 10.08 1.05
CA PHE A 17 5.07 10.19 0.45
C PHE A 17 6.08 9.99 1.57
N ASP A 18 7.16 9.24 1.30
CA ASP A 18 8.12 8.89 2.34
C ASP A 18 8.77 10.13 2.95
N ASP A 19 9.07 10.07 4.25
CA ASP A 19 9.57 11.17 5.08
C ASP A 19 8.73 12.47 5.04
N ASN A 20 7.46 12.39 4.62
CA ASN A 20 6.57 13.54 4.61
C ASN A 20 5.96 13.79 5.99
N ARG A 21 5.92 15.06 6.39
CA ARG A 21 5.26 15.50 7.62
C ARG A 21 3.81 15.86 7.33
N ILE A 22 2.89 15.31 8.11
CA ILE A 22 1.45 15.53 7.98
C ILE A 22 0.90 16.02 9.30
N ASN A 23 0.36 17.24 9.29
CA ASN A 23 -0.36 17.78 10.44
C ASN A 23 -1.77 17.20 10.46
N TYR A 24 -2.24 16.82 11.64
CA TYR A 24 -3.59 16.28 11.80
C TYR A 24 -4.30 16.87 13.02
N ARG A 25 -5.63 16.76 13.02
CA ARG A 25 -6.51 17.13 14.13
C ARG A 25 -7.67 16.16 14.22
N VAL A 26 -7.95 15.70 15.43
CA VAL A 26 -9.15 14.93 15.76
C VAL A 26 -10.21 15.86 16.35
N THR A 27 -11.44 15.65 15.95
CA THR A 27 -12.63 16.28 16.55
C THR A 27 -13.52 15.18 17.10
N VAL A 28 -14.07 15.40 18.28
CA VAL A 28 -15.07 14.52 18.87
C VAL A 28 -16.17 15.37 19.46
N SER A 29 -17.40 15.00 19.18
CA SER A 29 -18.58 15.58 19.82
C SER A 29 -19.60 14.48 20.13
N ASP A 30 -20.22 14.61 21.27
CA ASP A 30 -21.27 13.74 21.75
C ASP A 30 -22.33 14.61 22.45
N LYS A 31 -23.57 14.20 22.40
CA LYS A 31 -24.68 14.96 22.95
C LYS A 31 -24.65 15.00 24.47
N GLU A 32 -24.29 13.90 25.07
CA GLU A 32 -24.29 13.67 26.50
C GLU A 32 -22.93 14.07 27.14
N ASP A 33 -21.83 13.78 26.46
CA ASP A 33 -20.46 14.01 26.96
C ASP A 33 -19.90 15.39 26.57
N GLY A 34 -20.53 16.08 25.61
CA GLY A 34 -20.06 17.38 25.10
C GLY A 34 -19.07 17.22 23.95
N SER A 35 -17.96 17.96 23.95
CA SER A 35 -16.97 17.89 22.86
C SER A 35 -15.54 18.09 23.34
N LEU A 36 -14.55 17.71 22.50
CA LEU A 36 -13.15 18.09 22.70
C LEU A 36 -12.97 19.60 22.72
N ALA A 37 -13.71 20.33 21.88
CA ALA A 37 -13.59 21.79 21.77
C ALA A 37 -14.12 22.53 23.01
N SER A 38 -15.17 22.02 23.62
CA SER A 38 -15.76 22.59 24.86
C SER A 38 -15.05 22.12 26.13
N GLY A 39 -14.17 21.11 26.05
CA GLY A 39 -13.52 20.49 27.20
C GLY A 39 -14.42 19.49 27.96
N GLY A 40 -15.60 19.18 27.45
CA GLY A 40 -16.46 18.11 28.01
C GLY A 40 -15.86 16.73 27.82
N ILE A 41 -15.21 16.49 26.69
CA ILE A 41 -14.47 15.25 26.39
C ILE A 41 -12.98 15.49 26.62
N SER A 42 -12.35 14.64 27.45
CA SER A 42 -10.90 14.69 27.69
C SER A 42 -10.12 14.20 26.49
N PRO A 43 -9.04 14.89 26.05
CA PRO A 43 -8.13 14.37 25.02
C PRO A 43 -7.61 12.96 25.31
N ASN A 44 -7.41 12.60 26.58
CA ASN A 44 -6.89 11.30 27.00
C ASN A 44 -7.92 10.16 26.85
N SER A 45 -9.20 10.47 26.68
CA SER A 45 -10.24 9.47 26.42
C SER A 45 -10.42 9.14 24.93
N VAL A 46 -9.69 9.84 24.06
CA VAL A 46 -9.72 9.59 22.61
C VAL A 46 -8.50 8.76 22.21
N ALA A 47 -8.75 7.59 21.65
CA ALA A 47 -7.68 6.74 21.13
C ALA A 47 -7.28 7.20 19.73
N VAL A 48 -6.01 7.54 19.53
CA VAL A 48 -5.47 7.91 18.21
C VAL A 48 -4.27 7.03 17.90
N SER A 49 -4.29 6.35 16.76
CA SER A 49 -3.19 5.48 16.31
C SER A 49 -2.76 5.78 14.88
N LEU A 50 -1.52 5.41 14.57
CA LEU A 50 -0.93 5.39 13.24
C LEU A 50 -0.21 4.06 13.06
N ASP A 51 -0.67 3.26 12.12
CA ASP A 51 -0.12 1.95 11.79
C ASP A 51 0.35 1.93 10.33
N TYR A 52 1.28 1.03 10.01
CA TYR A 52 1.70 0.75 8.63
C TYR A 52 1.48 -0.72 8.31
N VAL A 53 0.83 -1.01 7.19
CA VAL A 53 0.57 -2.35 6.67
C VAL A 53 1.27 -2.50 5.33
N SER A 54 2.22 -3.43 5.22
CA SER A 54 3.07 -3.59 4.03
C SER A 54 2.36 -4.25 2.84
N GLU A 55 1.24 -4.93 3.07
CA GLU A 55 0.47 -5.65 2.04
C GLU A 55 -0.36 -4.73 1.13
N GLY A 56 -0.37 -3.43 1.40
CA GLY A 56 -1.00 -2.42 0.58
C GLY A 56 -2.47 -2.14 0.88
N TYR A 57 -3.06 -1.24 0.10
CA TYR A 57 -4.37 -0.64 0.39
C TYR A 57 -5.53 -1.65 0.35
N ARG A 58 -5.56 -2.55 -0.63
CA ARG A 58 -6.66 -3.53 -0.74
C ARG A 58 -6.71 -4.46 0.46
N PHE A 59 -5.55 -4.95 0.89
CA PHE A 59 -5.45 -5.75 2.09
C PHE A 59 -5.89 -4.94 3.31
N ALA A 60 -5.29 -3.77 3.54
CA ALA A 60 -5.58 -2.92 4.69
C ALA A 60 -7.07 -2.57 4.81
N SER A 61 -7.70 -2.17 3.71
CA SER A 61 -9.11 -1.80 3.69
C SER A 61 -10.05 -2.99 3.92
N ALA A 62 -9.77 -4.15 3.32
CA ALA A 62 -10.56 -5.37 3.51
C ALA A 62 -10.39 -5.91 4.94
N PHE A 63 -9.17 -5.94 5.43
CA PHE A 63 -8.81 -6.40 6.75
C PHE A 63 -9.53 -5.62 7.86
N LEU A 64 -9.55 -4.30 7.80
CA LEU A 64 -10.23 -3.49 8.81
C LEU A 64 -11.74 -3.52 8.71
N ARG A 65 -12.31 -3.74 7.51
CA ARG A 65 -13.78 -3.96 7.38
C ARG A 65 -14.24 -5.25 8.04
N GLN A 66 -13.40 -6.28 8.10
CA GLN A 66 -13.70 -7.55 8.78
C GLN A 66 -13.44 -7.49 10.28
N ALA A 67 -12.60 -6.57 10.74
CA ALA A 67 -12.33 -6.38 12.15
C ALA A 67 -13.57 -5.77 12.80
N LYS A 68 -14.15 -6.48 13.78
CA LYS A 68 -15.15 -5.89 14.66
C LYS A 68 -14.46 -4.90 15.58
N LEU A 69 -14.63 -3.62 15.29
CA LEU A 69 -14.00 -2.52 16.01
C LEU A 69 -14.87 -2.08 17.20
N ASP A 70 -15.14 -3.01 18.11
CA ASP A 70 -16.07 -2.79 19.23
C ASP A 70 -15.45 -1.96 20.37
N SER A 71 -14.21 -1.49 20.25
CA SER A 71 -13.55 -0.73 21.30
C SER A 71 -12.62 0.35 20.75
N ALA A 72 -12.49 1.44 21.49
CA ALA A 72 -11.51 2.51 21.24
C ALA A 72 -10.10 2.01 21.58
N THR A 73 -9.55 1.08 20.78
CA THR A 73 -8.18 0.60 20.93
C THR A 73 -7.26 1.21 19.88
N GLN A 74 -6.09 1.61 20.31
CA GLN A 74 -5.06 2.14 19.44
C GLN A 74 -4.30 1.07 18.65
N PHE A 75 -4.41 -0.20 19.02
CA PHE A 75 -3.68 -1.30 18.40
C PHE A 75 -4.60 -2.22 17.59
N VAL A 76 -5.54 -1.65 16.87
CA VAL A 76 -6.54 -2.41 16.12
C VAL A 76 -5.92 -3.35 15.10
N VAL A 77 -4.89 -2.89 14.39
CA VAL A 77 -4.16 -3.72 13.41
C VAL A 77 -3.49 -4.91 14.10
N ALA A 78 -2.77 -4.68 15.18
CA ALA A 78 -2.08 -5.73 15.93
C ALA A 78 -3.06 -6.75 16.52
N GLN A 79 -4.17 -6.29 17.12
CA GLN A 79 -5.18 -7.18 17.69
C GLN A 79 -5.88 -8.03 16.62
N SER A 80 -6.13 -7.45 15.47
CA SER A 80 -6.70 -8.17 14.32
C SER A 80 -5.72 -9.19 13.75
N LEU A 81 -4.43 -8.83 13.64
CA LEU A 81 -3.36 -9.76 13.22
C LEU A 81 -3.27 -10.95 14.18
N ILE A 82 -3.27 -10.71 15.49
CA ILE A 82 -3.26 -11.76 16.53
C ILE A 82 -4.51 -12.65 16.43
N SER A 83 -5.67 -12.06 16.09
CA SER A 83 -6.93 -12.80 16.01
C SER A 83 -7.07 -13.62 14.73
N ASN A 84 -6.48 -13.16 13.64
CA ASN A 84 -6.54 -13.82 12.34
C ASN A 84 -5.40 -14.82 12.10
N ASN A 85 -4.46 -14.90 13.05
CA ASN A 85 -3.40 -15.89 13.07
C ASN A 85 -3.57 -16.80 14.30
N ASP A 86 -2.79 -17.86 14.39
CA ASP A 86 -2.88 -18.86 15.45
C ASP A 86 -2.23 -18.47 16.78
N CYS A 87 -1.80 -17.21 16.93
CA CYS A 87 -1.11 -16.69 18.12
C CYS A 87 -1.84 -17.03 19.44
N LYS A 88 -3.18 -16.92 19.43
CA LYS A 88 -4.01 -17.17 20.61
C LYS A 88 -4.06 -18.63 21.06
N THR A 89 -3.63 -19.56 20.20
CA THR A 89 -3.55 -20.99 20.54
C THR A 89 -2.48 -21.23 21.62
N CYS A 90 -1.36 -20.46 21.55
CA CYS A 90 -0.25 -20.61 22.48
C CYS A 90 -0.14 -19.46 23.49
N HIS A 91 -0.61 -18.26 23.16
CA HIS A 91 -0.47 -17.06 23.99
C HIS A 91 -1.83 -16.50 24.41
N THR A 92 -2.06 -16.33 25.69
CA THR A 92 -3.20 -15.57 26.20
C THR A 92 -2.74 -14.16 26.63
N ARG A 93 -3.68 -13.28 26.95
CA ARG A 93 -3.34 -11.93 27.40
C ARG A 93 -2.66 -11.91 28.77
N LYS A 94 -3.17 -12.67 29.75
CA LYS A 94 -2.76 -12.57 31.16
C LYS A 94 -2.18 -13.86 31.74
N MET A 95 -2.66 -15.03 31.35
CA MET A 95 -2.28 -16.30 31.93
C MET A 95 -1.34 -17.06 31.00
N LYS A 96 -0.33 -17.78 31.56
CA LYS A 96 0.48 -18.71 30.79
C LYS A 96 -0.41 -19.83 30.22
N ALA A 97 -0.25 -20.10 28.93
CA ALA A 97 -0.82 -21.27 28.26
C ALA A 97 0.31 -22.20 27.79
N VAL A 98 0.36 -22.58 26.52
CA VAL A 98 1.49 -23.31 25.95
C VAL A 98 2.74 -22.41 25.99
N GLY A 99 2.63 -21.17 25.51
CA GLY A 99 3.66 -20.15 25.59
C GLY A 99 3.43 -19.16 26.76
N PRO A 100 4.35 -18.19 26.95
CA PRO A 100 4.16 -17.11 27.90
C PRO A 100 2.98 -16.23 27.53
N SER A 101 2.31 -15.64 28.51
CA SER A 101 1.27 -14.65 28.23
C SER A 101 1.86 -13.38 27.64
N PHE A 102 1.07 -12.59 26.91
CA PHE A 102 1.51 -11.29 26.41
C PHE A 102 1.96 -10.37 27.54
N SER A 103 1.27 -10.38 28.68
CA SER A 103 1.70 -9.62 29.87
C SER A 103 3.06 -10.06 30.41
N GLN A 104 3.37 -11.36 30.41
CA GLN A 104 4.69 -11.86 30.82
C GLN A 104 5.80 -11.45 29.84
N ILE A 105 5.51 -11.48 28.53
CA ILE A 105 6.44 -11.01 27.50
C ILE A 105 6.71 -9.52 27.71
N ALA A 106 5.67 -8.72 27.83
CA ALA A 106 5.78 -7.30 28.06
C ALA A 106 6.59 -6.97 29.33
N GLN A 107 6.30 -7.63 30.44
CA GLN A 107 7.03 -7.45 31.72
C GLN A 107 8.52 -7.81 31.59
N ARG A 108 8.84 -8.90 30.89
CA ARG A 108 10.24 -9.34 30.73
C ARG A 108 11.07 -8.38 29.89
N TYR A 109 10.47 -7.70 28.93
CA TYR A 109 11.19 -6.95 27.89
C TYR A 109 10.92 -5.43 27.91
N ASN A 110 10.21 -4.93 28.91
CA ASN A 110 9.72 -3.53 28.96
C ASN A 110 10.83 -2.47 28.77
N ASP A 111 12.03 -2.71 29.32
CA ASP A 111 13.12 -1.72 29.31
C ASP A 111 14.31 -2.14 28.43
N ALA A 112 14.16 -3.15 27.61
CA ALA A 112 15.27 -3.69 26.82
C ALA A 112 15.45 -2.92 25.51
N THR A 113 16.57 -2.21 25.39
CA THR A 113 16.94 -1.50 24.15
C THR A 113 17.11 -2.46 22.98
N GLY A 114 16.53 -2.15 21.82
CA GLY A 114 16.64 -2.95 20.59
C GLY A 114 15.84 -4.26 20.60
N ILE A 115 15.01 -4.49 21.62
CA ILE A 115 14.26 -5.74 21.79
C ILE A 115 13.21 -5.97 20.68
N ILE A 116 12.69 -4.90 20.07
CA ILE A 116 11.65 -4.99 19.04
C ILE A 116 12.12 -5.88 17.89
N ASP A 117 13.33 -5.65 17.37
CA ASP A 117 13.89 -6.46 16.27
C ASP A 117 14.07 -7.93 16.65
N THR A 118 14.48 -8.20 17.89
CA THR A 118 14.62 -9.56 18.41
C THR A 118 13.27 -10.27 18.45
N LEU A 119 12.25 -9.63 19.01
CA LEU A 119 10.90 -10.22 19.12
C LEU A 119 10.24 -10.36 17.75
N VAL A 120 10.44 -9.42 16.83
CA VAL A 120 10.01 -9.53 15.43
C VAL A 120 10.64 -10.75 14.76
N ASN A 121 11.94 -10.97 14.95
CA ASN A 121 12.62 -12.15 14.42
C ASN A 121 12.09 -13.44 15.04
N HIS A 122 11.76 -13.47 16.35
CA HIS A 122 11.12 -14.63 16.98
C HIS A 122 9.76 -14.95 16.38
N ILE A 123 8.96 -13.94 16.01
CA ILE A 123 7.69 -14.15 15.33
C ILE A 123 7.91 -14.75 13.95
N ILE A 124 8.78 -14.15 13.14
CA ILE A 124 8.95 -14.54 11.72
C ILE A 124 9.65 -15.90 11.59
N HIS A 125 10.70 -16.14 12.37
CA HIS A 125 11.58 -17.31 12.24
C HIS A 125 11.35 -18.38 13.31
N GLY A 126 10.50 -18.11 14.28
CA GLY A 126 10.35 -18.96 15.45
C GLY A 126 11.44 -18.75 16.49
N SER A 127 11.29 -19.38 17.64
CA SER A 127 12.31 -19.38 18.70
C SER A 127 12.24 -20.64 19.53
N SER A 128 13.38 -21.05 20.10
CA SER A 128 13.53 -22.24 20.93
C SER A 128 14.30 -21.91 22.19
N GLY A 129 13.91 -22.47 23.31
CA GLY A 129 14.62 -22.35 24.58
C GLY A 129 14.60 -21.00 25.30
N VAL A 130 13.96 -19.97 24.70
CA VAL A 130 13.92 -18.59 25.25
C VAL A 130 13.15 -18.51 26.57
N TRP A 131 12.12 -19.35 26.72
CA TRP A 131 11.25 -19.43 27.90
C TRP A 131 11.33 -20.80 28.61
N GLY A 132 12.41 -21.53 28.44
CA GLY A 132 12.66 -22.86 28.96
C GLY A 132 12.90 -23.87 27.83
N LEU A 133 13.59 -24.99 28.16
CA LEU A 133 14.06 -25.95 27.17
C LEU A 133 12.95 -26.58 26.32
N ASP A 134 11.75 -26.71 26.89
CA ASP A 134 10.59 -27.34 26.22
C ASP A 134 9.66 -26.35 25.50
N ASN A 135 9.98 -25.05 25.52
CA ASN A 135 9.13 -24.02 24.91
C ASN A 135 9.68 -23.64 23.54
N ASN A 136 9.03 -24.14 22.51
CA ASN A 136 9.31 -23.81 21.11
C ASN A 136 8.16 -22.97 20.55
N MET A 137 8.48 -21.80 19.98
CA MET A 137 7.55 -20.99 19.22
C MET A 137 7.74 -21.30 17.73
N PRO A 138 6.70 -21.75 17.01
CA PRO A 138 6.79 -21.97 15.58
C PRO A 138 7.02 -20.66 14.81
N ALA A 139 7.59 -20.76 13.62
CA ALA A 139 7.80 -19.64 12.71
C ALA A 139 6.49 -19.21 12.04
N HIS A 140 6.34 -17.90 11.82
CA HIS A 140 5.21 -17.31 11.09
C HIS A 140 5.73 -16.51 9.86
N PRO A 141 6.35 -17.20 8.87
CA PRO A 141 7.02 -16.54 7.73
C PRO A 141 6.05 -15.82 6.79
N ALA A 142 4.76 -16.09 6.90
CA ALA A 142 3.73 -15.38 6.15
C ALA A 142 3.46 -13.94 6.66
N LEU A 143 3.88 -13.62 7.90
CA LEU A 143 3.75 -12.27 8.44
C LEU A 143 4.89 -11.39 7.90
N SER A 144 4.54 -10.23 7.37
CA SER A 144 5.52 -9.21 7.03
C SER A 144 6.22 -8.68 8.29
N ARG A 145 7.45 -8.14 8.11
CA ARG A 145 8.18 -7.52 9.23
C ARG A 145 7.39 -6.39 9.88
N ALA A 146 6.70 -5.56 9.09
CA ALA A 146 5.87 -4.47 9.61
C ALA A 146 4.70 -4.99 10.46
N ASN A 147 4.03 -6.04 10.02
CA ASN A 147 2.94 -6.66 10.78
C ASN A 147 3.44 -7.31 12.07
N ALA A 148 4.57 -8.00 12.03
CA ALA A 148 5.20 -8.54 13.25
C ALA A 148 5.59 -7.42 14.21
N GLN A 149 6.08 -6.28 13.70
CA GLN A 149 6.40 -5.09 14.51
C GLN A 149 5.16 -4.49 15.17
N ASN A 150 4.03 -4.39 14.46
CA ASN A 150 2.76 -3.94 15.03
C ASN A 150 2.34 -4.84 16.20
N ILE A 151 2.45 -6.17 16.05
CA ILE A 151 2.17 -7.14 17.12
C ILE A 151 3.09 -6.93 18.33
N VAL A 152 4.39 -6.78 18.11
CA VAL A 152 5.39 -6.56 19.18
C VAL A 152 5.10 -5.26 19.92
N ASN A 153 4.84 -4.17 19.22
CA ASN A 153 4.50 -2.87 19.83
C ASN A 153 3.25 -2.97 20.72
N TYR A 154 2.23 -3.67 20.24
CA TYR A 154 1.05 -3.95 21.05
C TYR A 154 1.38 -4.75 22.32
N ILE A 155 2.15 -5.85 22.19
CA ILE A 155 2.50 -6.68 23.34
C ILE A 155 3.27 -5.87 24.38
N LEU A 156 4.29 -5.11 23.97
CA LEU A 156 5.08 -4.29 24.88
C LEU A 156 4.27 -3.17 25.56
N SER A 157 3.20 -2.69 24.91
CA SER A 157 2.31 -1.70 25.51
C SER A 157 1.42 -2.22 26.66
N ILE A 158 1.30 -3.54 26.83
CA ILE A 158 0.37 -4.14 27.82
C ILE A 158 0.78 -3.83 29.26
N THR A 159 2.06 -3.56 29.53
CA THR A 159 2.54 -3.20 30.89
C THR A 159 2.50 -1.70 31.17
N SER A 160 2.34 -0.86 30.15
CA SER A 160 2.21 0.57 30.36
C SER A 160 0.82 0.91 30.90
N GLU A 161 0.76 1.59 32.02
CA GLU A 161 -0.49 2.10 32.60
C GLU A 161 -1.15 3.17 31.72
N MET A 162 -0.39 3.79 30.84
CA MET A 162 -0.84 4.78 29.86
C MET A 162 -0.84 4.15 28.47
N PRO A 163 -1.98 4.09 27.79
CA PRO A 163 -2.00 3.75 26.38
C PRO A 163 -1.15 4.78 25.61
N HIS A 164 -0.22 4.31 24.77
CA HIS A 164 0.52 5.21 23.87
C HIS A 164 -0.41 5.66 22.73
N THR A 165 -1.36 6.56 23.06
CA THR A 165 -2.15 7.22 22.03
C THR A 165 -1.38 8.42 21.51
N LEU A 166 -1.46 8.66 20.21
CA LEU A 166 -1.05 9.94 19.67
C LEU A 166 -1.95 11.05 20.24
N PRO A 167 -1.45 12.27 20.40
CA PRO A 167 -2.29 13.39 20.84
C PRO A 167 -3.42 13.65 19.83
N VAL A 168 -4.54 14.21 20.26
CA VAL A 168 -5.69 14.55 19.39
C VAL A 168 -5.36 15.64 18.34
N LYS A 169 -4.20 16.27 18.44
CA LYS A 169 -3.64 17.21 17.46
C LYS A 169 -2.12 17.08 17.46
N GLY A 170 -1.52 16.96 16.28
CA GLY A 170 -0.08 16.80 16.17
C GLY A 170 0.41 16.71 14.74
N THR A 171 1.64 16.23 14.62
CA THR A 171 2.30 15.96 13.34
C THR A 171 2.83 14.54 13.37
N PHE A 172 2.59 13.77 12.32
CA PHE A 172 3.27 12.49 12.11
C PHE A 172 4.12 12.50 10.85
N VAL A 173 5.05 11.55 10.77
CA VAL A 173 5.93 11.38 9.60
C VAL A 173 5.62 10.03 8.97
N THR A 174 5.33 10.02 7.68
CA THR A 174 5.09 8.81 6.90
C THR A 174 6.41 8.14 6.53
N ARG A 175 7.10 7.57 7.51
CA ARG A 175 8.37 6.87 7.27
C ARG A 175 8.11 5.40 6.99
N VAL A 176 8.51 4.95 5.79
CA VAL A 176 8.44 3.55 5.40
C VAL A 176 9.38 2.74 6.30
N PRO A 177 8.93 1.62 6.89
CA PRO A 177 9.80 0.77 7.71
C PRO A 177 11.01 0.26 6.93
N ALA A 178 12.17 0.17 7.61
CA ALA A 178 13.41 -0.29 7.00
C ALA A 178 13.24 -1.69 6.38
N GLY A 179 13.69 -1.84 5.13
CA GLY A 179 13.56 -3.08 4.36
C GLY A 179 12.21 -3.29 3.67
N ASP A 180 11.23 -2.42 3.86
CA ASP A 180 9.98 -2.43 3.10
C ASP A 180 10.15 -1.73 1.75
N LYS A 181 9.35 -2.17 0.74
CA LYS A 181 9.40 -1.63 -0.63
C LYS A 181 8.60 -0.34 -0.82
N GLY A 182 7.95 0.17 0.24
CA GLY A 182 7.11 1.36 0.20
C GLY A 182 5.81 1.18 -0.59
N LYS A 183 5.31 -0.05 -0.71
CA LYS A 183 4.03 -0.36 -1.37
C LYS A 183 2.87 -0.53 -0.38
N GLY A 184 3.12 -0.33 0.89
CA GLY A 184 2.15 -0.47 1.96
C GLY A 184 1.16 0.68 2.08
N THR A 185 0.49 0.72 3.22
CA THR A 185 -0.55 1.72 3.53
C THR A 185 -0.41 2.17 4.97
N PHE A 186 -0.34 3.47 5.19
CA PHE A 186 -0.53 4.03 6.52
C PHE A 186 -2.02 4.10 6.86
N ILE A 187 -2.35 3.70 8.08
CA ILE A 187 -3.70 3.70 8.62
C ILE A 187 -3.67 4.61 9.84
N MET A 188 -4.38 5.72 9.78
CA MET A 188 -4.61 6.55 10.94
C MET A 188 -6.05 6.36 11.40
N ARG A 189 -6.24 6.11 12.70
CA ARG A 189 -7.54 5.93 13.32
C ARG A 189 -7.67 6.85 14.52
N ALA A 190 -8.82 7.48 14.66
CA ALA A 190 -9.27 8.14 15.88
C ALA A 190 -10.57 7.49 16.34
N ALA A 191 -10.69 7.16 17.63
CA ALA A 191 -11.87 6.52 18.16
C ALA A 191 -12.22 7.07 19.53
N TYR A 192 -13.51 7.12 19.82
CA TYR A 192 -14.05 7.53 21.11
C TYR A 192 -15.19 6.60 21.53
N THR A 193 -15.22 6.26 22.81
CA THR A 193 -16.32 5.53 23.45
C THR A 193 -16.99 6.47 24.45
N ASP A 194 -18.28 6.70 24.29
CA ASP A 194 -19.08 7.53 25.18
C ASP A 194 -19.32 6.87 26.55
N ARG A 195 -19.83 7.62 27.49
CA ARG A 195 -20.24 7.11 28.79
C ARG A 195 -21.64 6.51 28.71
N PRO A 196 -21.88 5.38 29.41
CA PRO A 196 -23.22 4.81 29.46
C PRO A 196 -24.18 5.79 30.17
N VAL A 197 -25.38 5.99 29.62
CA VAL A 197 -26.38 6.90 30.16
C VAL A 197 -27.77 6.18 30.22
N ASN A 198 -28.41 6.21 31.35
CA ASN A 198 -29.79 5.73 31.53
C ASN A 198 -30.05 4.34 30.92
N GLU A 199 -29.29 3.33 31.30
CA GLU A 199 -29.34 1.95 30.80
C GLU A 199 -28.94 1.76 29.31
N VAL A 200 -28.58 2.83 28.61
CA VAL A 200 -27.98 2.73 27.26
C VAL A 200 -26.51 2.41 27.43
N PRO A 201 -26.03 1.29 26.85
CA PRO A 201 -24.61 0.94 26.92
C PRO A 201 -23.77 1.91 26.13
N SER A 202 -22.49 2.03 26.52
CA SER A 202 -21.48 2.82 25.79
C SER A 202 -21.42 2.44 24.31
N GLN A 203 -21.32 3.44 23.47
CA GLN A 203 -21.14 3.30 22.02
C GLN A 203 -19.76 3.78 21.61
N THR A 204 -19.15 3.07 20.66
CA THR A 204 -17.84 3.45 20.11
C THR A 204 -18.00 3.83 18.67
N GLU A 205 -17.50 5.02 18.32
CA GLU A 205 -17.39 5.47 16.95
C GLU A 205 -15.94 5.81 16.60
N ASP A 206 -15.61 5.68 15.33
CA ASP A 206 -14.26 5.97 14.86
C ASP A 206 -14.24 6.67 13.49
N SER A 207 -13.08 7.24 13.22
CA SER A 207 -12.74 7.79 11.91
C SER A 207 -11.41 7.18 11.47
N ILE A 208 -11.40 6.54 10.29
CA ILE A 208 -10.24 5.86 9.75
C ILE A 208 -9.82 6.51 8.43
N VAL A 209 -8.53 6.80 8.32
CA VAL A 209 -7.90 7.33 7.11
C VAL A 209 -6.87 6.33 6.61
N PHE A 210 -6.91 6.05 5.32
CA PHE A 210 -5.92 5.26 4.62
C PHE A 210 -5.09 6.16 3.71
N LEU A 211 -3.77 6.19 3.93
CA LEU A 211 -2.83 6.80 3.00
C LEU A 211 -2.06 5.66 2.32
N ARG A 212 -2.41 5.38 1.08
CA ARG A 212 -1.79 4.31 0.31
C ARG A 212 -0.50 4.75 -0.37
N SER A 213 0.29 3.78 -0.80
CA SER A 213 1.48 4.04 -1.60
C SER A 213 1.13 4.80 -2.89
N PRO A 214 1.96 5.76 -3.32
CA PRO A 214 1.83 6.36 -4.63
C PRO A 214 2.21 5.40 -5.78
N LYS A 215 2.78 4.23 -5.46
CA LYS A 215 3.12 3.16 -6.41
C LYS A 215 1.94 2.22 -6.56
N LEU A 216 1.22 2.35 -7.66
CA LEU A 216 0.01 1.62 -7.94
C LEU A 216 0.31 0.40 -8.82
N ALA A 217 -0.20 -0.77 -8.44
CA ALA A 217 -0.19 -1.95 -9.29
C ALA A 217 -1.35 -1.86 -10.29
N PRO A 218 -1.11 -1.87 -11.63
CA PRO A 218 -2.17 -1.72 -12.63
C PRO A 218 -3.31 -2.74 -12.52
N LEU A 219 -3.00 -3.95 -12.02
CA LEU A 219 -3.99 -5.00 -11.79
C LEU A 219 -4.89 -4.78 -10.55
N GLU A 220 -4.55 -3.80 -9.74
CA GLU A 220 -5.36 -3.36 -8.60
C GLU A 220 -6.27 -2.17 -8.94
N ALA A 221 -6.35 -1.79 -10.20
CA ALA A 221 -7.30 -0.77 -10.64
C ALA A 221 -8.74 -1.17 -10.31
N ASP A 222 -9.57 -0.19 -10.01
CA ASP A 222 -11.00 -0.41 -9.71
C ASP A 222 -11.78 -0.81 -10.95
N ILE A 223 -11.30 -0.41 -12.13
CA ILE A 223 -11.87 -0.73 -13.44
C ILE A 223 -10.72 -1.15 -14.36
N ILE A 224 -10.89 -2.28 -15.05
CA ILE A 224 -10.00 -2.79 -16.10
C ILE A 224 -10.88 -3.23 -17.27
N GLU A 225 -10.86 -2.51 -18.40
CA GLU A 225 -11.77 -2.75 -19.50
C GLU A 225 -11.13 -2.55 -20.88
N GLY A 226 -11.90 -2.86 -21.93
CA GLY A 226 -11.49 -2.66 -23.32
C GLY A 226 -10.43 -3.65 -23.80
N GLY A 227 -10.33 -4.83 -23.15
CA GLY A 227 -9.37 -5.87 -23.50
C GLY A 227 -8.00 -5.71 -22.85
N ALA A 228 -7.79 -4.74 -21.94
CA ALA A 228 -6.67 -4.78 -21.02
C ALA A 228 -6.79 -6.06 -20.18
N ALA A 229 -5.72 -6.83 -20.07
CA ALA A 229 -5.78 -8.15 -19.49
C ALA A 229 -4.63 -8.37 -18.50
N ARG A 230 -4.93 -9.17 -17.48
CA ARG A 230 -3.87 -9.76 -16.65
C ARG A 230 -3.10 -10.77 -17.49
N ASP A 231 -1.78 -10.63 -17.48
CA ASP A 231 -0.87 -11.59 -18.05
C ASP A 231 0.16 -12.03 -17.01
N GLN A 232 0.73 -13.19 -17.19
CA GLN A 232 1.69 -13.76 -16.25
C GLN A 232 2.78 -14.49 -17.00
N LEU A 233 4.03 -14.16 -16.67
CA LEU A 233 5.20 -14.89 -17.09
C LEU A 233 6.01 -15.27 -15.86
N ASP A 234 6.11 -16.56 -15.58
CA ASP A 234 6.72 -17.10 -14.36
C ASP A 234 6.11 -16.45 -13.12
N GLU A 235 6.92 -15.81 -12.28
CA GLU A 235 6.49 -15.09 -11.09
C GLU A 235 6.03 -13.63 -11.35
N TYR A 236 6.21 -13.14 -12.58
CA TYR A 236 5.88 -11.76 -12.94
C TYR A 236 4.44 -11.64 -13.42
N VAL A 237 3.69 -10.77 -12.77
CA VAL A 237 2.31 -10.45 -13.11
C VAL A 237 2.22 -9.00 -13.54
N PHE A 238 1.61 -8.74 -14.68
CA PHE A 238 1.50 -7.41 -15.26
C PHE A 238 0.19 -7.23 -16.02
N LEU A 239 -0.13 -5.98 -16.33
CA LEU A 239 -1.25 -5.64 -17.19
C LEU A 239 -0.75 -5.50 -18.63
N THR A 240 -1.36 -6.21 -19.56
CA THR A 240 -1.14 -6.02 -20.99
C THR A 240 -2.12 -4.98 -21.52
N ALA A 241 -1.59 -3.81 -21.92
CA ALA A 241 -2.38 -2.75 -22.55
C ALA A 241 -2.73 -3.10 -24.01
N ARG A 242 -3.95 -2.76 -24.45
CA ARG A 242 -4.43 -2.92 -25.83
C ARG A 242 -4.99 -1.61 -26.38
N PRO A 243 -5.09 -1.44 -27.71
CA PRO A 243 -5.69 -0.25 -28.29
C PRO A 243 -7.12 0.00 -27.77
N ASN A 244 -7.37 1.21 -27.27
CA ASN A 244 -8.62 1.66 -26.67
C ASN A 244 -9.04 0.94 -25.38
N SER A 245 -8.16 0.12 -24.79
CA SER A 245 -8.38 -0.37 -23.44
C SER A 245 -8.04 0.72 -22.41
N PHE A 246 -8.53 0.55 -21.19
CA PHE A 246 -8.24 1.49 -20.10
C PHE A 246 -8.27 0.80 -18.75
N ILE A 247 -7.64 1.45 -17.79
CA ILE A 247 -7.77 1.17 -16.37
C ILE A 247 -8.14 2.45 -15.63
N ALA A 248 -8.83 2.34 -14.51
CA ALA A 248 -9.17 3.51 -13.71
C ALA A 248 -9.13 3.21 -12.20
N TRP A 249 -8.77 4.24 -11.45
CA TRP A 249 -8.95 4.28 -10.00
C TRP A 249 -9.94 5.38 -9.65
N ARG A 250 -10.83 5.06 -8.71
CA ARG A 250 -11.83 5.98 -8.20
C ARG A 250 -11.29 6.77 -7.02
N ASP A 251 -11.82 7.97 -6.84
CA ASP A 251 -11.65 8.79 -5.64
C ASP A 251 -10.17 9.07 -5.30
N ILE A 252 -9.34 9.33 -6.33
CA ILE A 252 -7.92 9.65 -6.21
C ILE A 252 -7.73 11.15 -6.00
N ASP A 253 -7.10 11.53 -4.89
CA ASP A 253 -6.71 12.92 -4.66
C ASP A 253 -5.46 13.26 -5.48
N LEU A 254 -5.60 14.18 -6.41
CA LEU A 254 -4.51 14.69 -7.25
C LEU A 254 -3.83 15.93 -6.68
N THR A 255 -4.21 16.35 -5.46
CA THR A 255 -3.59 17.51 -4.81
C THR A 255 -2.09 17.32 -4.65
N GLY A 256 -1.32 18.21 -5.28
CA GLY A 256 0.14 18.19 -5.23
C GLY A 256 0.81 17.25 -6.22
N ILE A 257 0.07 16.38 -6.92
CA ILE A 257 0.63 15.51 -7.96
C ILE A 257 0.97 16.35 -9.20
N ARG A 258 2.15 16.14 -9.76
CA ARG A 258 2.67 16.85 -10.92
C ARG A 258 3.06 15.93 -12.06
N LYS A 259 3.44 14.71 -11.72
CA LYS A 259 3.88 13.72 -12.70
C LYS A 259 3.27 12.36 -12.39
N VAL A 260 3.13 11.58 -13.44
CA VAL A 260 2.79 10.16 -13.36
C VAL A 260 3.83 9.39 -14.15
N LEU A 261 4.46 8.44 -13.49
CA LEU A 261 5.46 7.56 -14.08
C LEU A 261 4.81 6.22 -14.39
N PHE A 262 5.03 5.73 -15.59
CA PHE A 262 4.57 4.43 -16.04
C PHE A 262 5.78 3.52 -16.23
N ARG A 263 5.87 2.44 -15.46
CA ARG A 263 6.96 1.47 -15.53
C ARG A 263 6.49 0.26 -16.33
N PRO A 264 7.12 -0.04 -17.47
CA PRO A 264 6.80 -1.25 -18.21
C PRO A 264 7.31 -2.47 -17.45
N ASN A 265 6.63 -3.59 -17.59
CA ASN A 265 7.26 -4.89 -17.37
C ASN A 265 7.95 -5.34 -18.64
N TRP A 266 8.96 -6.17 -18.51
CA TRP A 266 9.74 -6.59 -19.64
C TRP A 266 9.44 -8.05 -19.97
N HIS A 267 8.77 -8.28 -21.10
CA HIS A 267 8.52 -9.61 -21.60
C HIS A 267 9.68 -10.05 -22.52
N LEU A 268 10.42 -11.06 -22.11
CA LEU A 268 11.71 -11.47 -22.69
C LEU A 268 11.69 -11.80 -24.19
N TYR A 269 10.53 -12.09 -24.75
CA TYR A 269 10.42 -12.70 -26.08
C TYR A 269 9.38 -12.03 -26.98
N ASP A 270 8.80 -10.93 -26.58
CA ASP A 270 7.80 -10.24 -27.38
C ASP A 270 8.28 -8.85 -27.82
N ILE A 271 7.72 -8.37 -28.91
CA ILE A 271 7.92 -7.04 -29.44
C ILE A 271 6.59 -6.35 -29.42
N TYR A 272 6.54 -5.25 -28.71
CA TYR A 272 5.36 -4.43 -28.59
C TYR A 272 5.47 -3.21 -29.51
N PRO A 273 4.39 -2.82 -30.20
CA PRO A 273 4.38 -1.65 -31.05
C PRO A 273 4.55 -0.33 -30.27
N GLY A 274 4.45 -0.37 -28.94
CA GLY A 274 4.35 0.83 -28.14
C GLY A 274 2.96 1.45 -28.21
N GLY A 275 2.81 2.63 -27.61
CA GLY A 275 1.54 3.32 -27.62
C GLY A 275 1.52 4.52 -26.70
N ARG A 276 0.44 5.29 -26.77
CA ARG A 276 0.20 6.47 -25.96
C ARG A 276 -0.68 6.13 -24.76
N ILE A 277 -0.43 6.77 -23.63
CA ILE A 277 -1.26 6.73 -22.43
C ILE A 277 -1.81 8.13 -22.23
N GLU A 278 -3.12 8.24 -22.22
CA GLU A 278 -3.84 9.48 -21.89
C GLU A 278 -4.34 9.40 -20.44
N ILE A 279 -4.14 10.45 -19.66
CA ILE A 279 -4.61 10.58 -18.28
C ILE A 279 -5.81 11.50 -18.29
N ARG A 280 -6.98 10.93 -17.96
CA ARG A 280 -8.28 11.61 -18.06
C ARG A 280 -9.04 11.58 -16.74
N LEU A 281 -9.92 12.56 -16.55
CA LEU A 281 -10.76 12.68 -15.35
C LEU A 281 -12.19 12.27 -15.64
N GLY A 282 -12.79 11.52 -14.71
CA GLY A 282 -14.22 11.19 -14.67
C GLY A 282 -14.65 10.09 -15.63
N SER A 283 -14.07 10.02 -16.84
CA SER A 283 -14.40 8.98 -17.84
C SER A 283 -13.30 8.82 -18.87
N VAL A 284 -13.44 7.80 -19.74
CA VAL A 284 -12.51 7.55 -20.88
C VAL A 284 -12.46 8.71 -21.89
N ASP A 285 -13.53 9.47 -22.00
CA ASP A 285 -13.63 10.66 -22.85
C ASP A 285 -13.59 11.96 -22.04
N GLY A 286 -13.31 11.86 -20.75
CA GLY A 286 -13.23 12.99 -19.84
C GLY A 286 -12.06 13.91 -20.13
N GLU A 287 -11.90 14.92 -19.30
CA GLU A 287 -10.86 15.94 -19.47
C GLU A 287 -9.46 15.34 -19.48
N LEU A 288 -8.69 15.60 -20.54
CA LEU A 288 -7.28 15.21 -20.65
C LEU A 288 -6.42 16.12 -19.76
N ILE A 289 -5.74 15.55 -18.78
CA ILE A 289 -4.86 16.28 -17.86
C ILE A 289 -3.37 16.02 -18.09
N GLY A 290 -3.01 14.99 -18.83
CA GLY A 290 -1.65 14.65 -19.19
C GLY A 290 -1.58 13.47 -20.15
N GLU A 291 -0.44 13.29 -20.78
CA GLU A 291 -0.20 12.15 -21.65
C GLU A 291 1.30 11.81 -21.73
N THR A 292 1.58 10.58 -22.10
CA THR A 292 2.92 10.10 -22.41
C THR A 292 2.83 8.95 -23.41
N SER A 293 3.98 8.48 -23.89
CA SER A 293 4.04 7.32 -24.78
C SER A 293 5.17 6.38 -24.41
N PHE A 294 4.98 5.13 -24.77
CA PHE A 294 6.04 4.15 -24.88
C PHE A 294 6.41 3.98 -26.34
N GLU A 295 7.67 4.13 -26.63
CA GLU A 295 8.21 3.85 -27.97
C GLU A 295 8.49 2.36 -28.12
N ARG A 296 8.28 1.84 -29.32
CA ARG A 296 8.51 0.42 -29.65
C ARG A 296 9.92 -0.05 -29.25
N GLU A 297 10.89 0.78 -29.45
CA GLU A 297 12.31 0.54 -29.19
C GLU A 297 12.61 0.19 -27.73
N GLN A 298 11.79 0.66 -26.80
CA GLN A 298 11.90 0.34 -25.38
C GLN A 298 11.63 -1.16 -25.10
N PHE A 299 10.94 -1.84 -26.02
CA PHE A 299 10.57 -3.25 -25.90
C PHE A 299 11.29 -4.16 -26.90
N ASP A 300 12.10 -3.64 -27.82
CA ASP A 300 12.75 -4.45 -28.84
C ASP A 300 13.90 -5.27 -28.24
N THR A 301 13.64 -6.55 -28.02
CA THR A 301 14.58 -7.48 -27.38
C THR A 301 15.68 -8.01 -28.31
N ARG A 302 15.55 -7.81 -29.63
CA ARG A 302 16.54 -8.30 -30.61
C ARG A 302 17.94 -7.75 -30.35
N TYR A 303 18.03 -6.55 -29.81
CA TYR A 303 19.24 -5.80 -29.65
C TYR A 303 19.82 -5.85 -28.23
N ARG A 304 19.07 -6.35 -27.28
CA ARG A 304 19.47 -6.27 -25.89
C ARG A 304 20.41 -7.39 -25.43
N GLY A 305 20.81 -8.31 -26.31
CA GLY A 305 21.92 -9.27 -26.13
C GLY A 305 21.90 -10.20 -24.89
N ALA A 306 21.01 -9.96 -23.94
CA ALA A 306 21.10 -10.54 -22.61
C ALA A 306 20.47 -11.94 -22.46
N PHE A 307 19.58 -12.37 -23.37
CA PHE A 307 18.73 -13.53 -23.14
C PHE A 307 18.58 -14.50 -24.34
N GLY A 308 19.58 -14.54 -25.21
CA GLY A 308 19.59 -15.48 -26.33
C GLY A 308 18.86 -15.00 -27.59
N GLY A 309 18.40 -13.75 -27.62
CA GLY A 309 17.91 -13.07 -28.82
C GLY A 309 16.86 -13.84 -29.61
N LEU A 310 16.91 -13.73 -30.93
CA LEU A 310 15.98 -14.37 -31.87
C LEU A 310 15.88 -15.90 -31.74
N SER A 311 16.91 -16.57 -31.21
CA SER A 311 16.94 -18.03 -31.11
C SER A 311 15.90 -18.61 -30.15
N LYS A 312 15.43 -17.80 -29.18
CA LYS A 312 14.41 -18.22 -28.21
C LYS A 312 13.00 -17.72 -28.54
N MET A 313 12.83 -16.98 -29.62
CA MET A 313 11.52 -16.50 -30.08
C MET A 313 10.74 -17.63 -30.77
N THR A 314 9.43 -17.65 -30.56
CA THR A 314 8.50 -18.46 -31.36
C THR A 314 8.48 -17.93 -32.80
N GLU A 315 8.01 -18.77 -33.76
CA GLU A 315 7.91 -18.35 -35.17
C GLU A 315 6.97 -17.13 -35.35
N ASP A 316 5.89 -17.04 -34.57
CA ASP A 316 5.01 -15.87 -34.60
C ASP A 316 5.67 -14.60 -34.04
N GLN A 317 6.47 -14.73 -33.00
CA GLN A 317 7.26 -13.63 -32.47
C GLN A 317 8.32 -13.16 -33.47
N LYS A 318 8.99 -14.10 -34.17
CA LYS A 318 9.92 -13.78 -35.25
C LYS A 318 9.24 -13.06 -36.40
N LYS A 319 8.06 -13.54 -36.86
CA LYS A 319 7.27 -12.86 -37.90
C LYS A 319 6.87 -11.44 -37.49
N ARG A 320 6.42 -11.27 -36.23
CA ARG A 320 6.10 -9.93 -35.70
C ARG A 320 7.34 -9.03 -35.67
N SER A 321 8.49 -9.56 -35.28
CA SER A 321 9.76 -8.80 -35.22
C SER A 321 10.21 -8.32 -36.60
N GLN A 322 9.94 -9.08 -37.66
CA GLN A 322 10.31 -8.71 -39.03
C GLN A 322 9.50 -7.54 -39.59
N ARG A 323 8.33 -7.23 -39.04
CA ARG A 323 7.52 -6.07 -39.45
C ARG A 323 8.18 -4.74 -39.12
N TYR A 324 9.11 -4.74 -38.18
CA TYR A 324 9.73 -3.53 -37.69
C TYR A 324 11.19 -3.44 -38.10
N PRO A 325 11.65 -2.27 -38.59
CA PRO A 325 13.04 -2.09 -38.97
C PRO A 325 13.96 -2.22 -37.75
N PRO A 326 15.24 -2.52 -37.95
CA PRO A 326 16.25 -2.43 -36.92
C PRO A 326 16.27 -1.03 -36.29
N ILE A 327 16.49 -0.98 -34.96
CA ILE A 327 16.67 0.28 -34.23
C ILE A 327 18.15 0.66 -34.12
N ASP A 328 18.41 1.95 -33.99
CA ASP A 328 19.74 2.45 -33.61
C ASP A 328 19.87 2.40 -32.09
N GLU A 329 20.59 1.38 -31.57
CA GLU A 329 20.81 1.21 -30.13
C GLU A 329 21.43 2.43 -29.46
N LYS A 330 22.31 3.15 -30.16
CA LYS A 330 23.00 4.33 -29.60
C LYS A 330 22.02 5.46 -29.29
N LYS A 331 20.88 5.48 -29.94
CA LYS A 331 19.85 6.49 -29.72
C LYS A 331 19.10 6.30 -28.38
N PHE A 332 18.97 5.04 -27.93
CA PHE A 332 18.11 4.70 -26.78
C PHE A 332 18.89 4.18 -25.56
N PHE A 333 20.16 3.83 -25.74
CA PHE A 333 20.98 3.26 -24.66
C PHE A 333 22.32 3.98 -24.59
N ALA A 334 22.61 4.59 -23.45
CA ALA A 334 23.94 5.16 -23.20
C ALA A 334 24.98 4.03 -23.10
N PRO A 335 26.22 4.23 -23.63
CA PRO A 335 27.29 3.28 -23.43
C PRO A 335 27.51 3.01 -21.95
N GLY A 336 27.50 1.73 -21.54
CA GLY A 336 27.68 1.33 -20.14
C GLY A 336 26.42 1.44 -19.26
N SER A 337 25.24 1.75 -19.85
CA SER A 337 23.98 1.69 -19.11
C SER A 337 23.74 0.27 -18.55
N ASP A 338 23.33 0.20 -17.30
CA ASP A 338 23.00 -1.05 -16.61
C ASP A 338 21.99 -1.86 -17.45
N LYS A 339 22.23 -3.18 -17.55
CA LYS A 339 21.30 -4.12 -18.19
C LYS A 339 19.91 -4.13 -17.54
N ASN A 340 19.78 -3.59 -16.33
CA ASN A 340 18.52 -3.34 -15.62
C ASN A 340 17.85 -2.00 -16.01
N ALA A 341 18.42 -1.20 -16.91
CA ALA A 341 17.81 0.02 -17.46
C ALA A 341 16.53 -0.24 -18.28
N PHE A 342 16.07 -1.47 -18.32
CA PHE A 342 14.79 -1.89 -18.93
C PHE A 342 13.55 -1.33 -18.24
N THR A 343 13.72 -0.65 -17.13
CA THR A 343 12.63 -0.04 -16.37
C THR A 343 12.63 1.48 -16.45
N ILE A 344 13.20 2.07 -17.51
CA ILE A 344 13.07 3.52 -17.72
C ILE A 344 11.58 3.83 -17.82
N PRO A 345 11.02 4.60 -16.88
CA PRO A 345 9.61 4.93 -16.90
C PRO A 345 9.31 5.92 -18.02
N SER A 346 8.16 5.80 -18.65
CA SER A 346 7.57 6.90 -19.39
C SER A 346 6.91 7.87 -18.42
N VAL A 347 7.22 9.16 -18.56
CA VAL A 347 6.77 10.20 -17.63
C VAL A 347 5.76 11.11 -18.29
N ALA A 348 4.59 11.22 -17.68
CA ALA A 348 3.59 12.22 -18.03
C ALA A 348 3.64 13.37 -17.02
N SER A 349 3.84 14.59 -17.48
CA SER A 349 3.51 15.77 -16.68
C SER A 349 2.01 15.97 -16.73
N ILE A 350 1.38 16.20 -15.57
CA ILE A 350 -0.06 16.44 -15.51
C ILE A 350 -0.37 17.89 -15.13
N ARG A 351 -1.48 18.40 -15.67
CA ARG A 351 -2.01 19.69 -15.23
C ARG A 351 -2.29 19.66 -13.74
N ALA A 352 -1.94 20.75 -13.06
CA ALA A 352 -2.21 20.92 -11.63
C ALA A 352 -3.71 20.75 -11.34
N THR A 353 -4.05 19.66 -10.70
CA THR A 353 -5.42 19.29 -10.33
C THR A 353 -5.48 19.12 -8.81
N ARG A 354 -6.59 19.55 -8.19
CA ARG A 354 -6.79 19.43 -6.75
C ARG A 354 -8.05 18.61 -6.47
N GLY A 355 -8.03 17.95 -5.30
CA GLY A 355 -9.15 17.17 -4.81
C GLY A 355 -9.24 15.78 -5.44
N LYS A 356 -10.31 15.09 -5.09
CA LYS A 356 -10.55 13.70 -5.47
C LYS A 356 -11.26 13.58 -6.81
N HIS A 357 -10.75 12.68 -7.65
CA HIS A 357 -11.25 12.42 -8.99
C HIS A 357 -11.19 10.92 -9.30
N ASP A 358 -12.07 10.48 -10.18
CA ASP A 358 -11.88 9.21 -10.87
C ASP A 358 -10.84 9.44 -11.99
N VAL A 359 -9.73 8.72 -11.93
CA VAL A 359 -8.59 8.89 -12.84
C VAL A 359 -8.53 7.71 -13.80
N TYR A 360 -8.64 8.00 -15.09
CA TYR A 360 -8.62 7.04 -16.19
C TYR A 360 -7.29 7.11 -16.93
N PHE A 361 -6.67 5.94 -17.13
CA PHE A 361 -5.49 5.76 -17.98
C PHE A 361 -5.93 5.02 -19.23
N VAL A 362 -6.03 5.76 -20.33
CA VAL A 362 -6.58 5.28 -21.60
C VAL A 362 -5.44 4.98 -22.56
N PHE A 363 -5.38 3.76 -23.08
CA PHE A 363 -4.30 3.30 -23.95
C PHE A 363 -4.67 3.46 -25.41
N LYS A 364 -3.85 4.17 -26.18
CA LYS A 364 -4.08 4.50 -27.58
C LYS A 364 -2.90 4.06 -28.45
N SER A 365 -3.19 3.69 -29.68
CA SER A 365 -2.16 3.47 -30.71
C SER A 365 -2.73 3.84 -32.08
N LYS A 366 -1.85 4.34 -32.94
CA LYS A 366 -2.14 4.60 -34.36
C LYS A 366 -1.60 3.49 -35.26
N THR A 367 -0.70 2.67 -34.75
CA THR A 367 0.09 1.71 -35.55
C THR A 367 -0.23 0.25 -35.23
N ALA A 368 -0.80 -0.02 -34.04
CA ALA A 368 -1.16 -1.37 -33.66
C ALA A 368 -2.32 -1.91 -34.52
N GLN A 369 -2.17 -3.12 -35.01
CA GLN A 369 -3.23 -3.83 -35.70
C GLN A 369 -4.19 -4.46 -34.68
N GLY A 370 -5.42 -4.73 -35.10
CA GLY A 370 -6.46 -5.24 -34.19
C GLY A 370 -5.99 -6.49 -33.41
N GLY A 371 -6.14 -6.42 -32.10
CA GLY A 371 -5.75 -7.48 -31.17
C GLY A 371 -4.29 -7.46 -30.69
N GLU A 372 -3.43 -6.60 -31.23
CA GLU A 372 -2.05 -6.47 -30.74
C GLU A 372 -1.99 -5.85 -29.35
N SER A 373 -1.13 -6.40 -28.50
CA SER A 373 -0.77 -5.81 -27.22
C SER A 373 0.19 -4.64 -27.44
N LEU A 374 -0.07 -3.50 -26.81
CA LEU A 374 0.72 -2.29 -26.99
C LEU A 374 2.01 -2.32 -26.17
N PHE A 375 1.89 -2.66 -24.91
CA PHE A 375 2.98 -2.76 -23.95
C PHE A 375 2.51 -3.46 -22.67
N PRO A 376 3.41 -4.10 -21.93
CA PRO A 376 3.16 -4.61 -20.60
C PRO A 376 3.43 -3.53 -19.55
N LEU A 377 2.50 -3.28 -18.65
CA LEU A 377 2.58 -2.29 -17.59
C LEU A 377 2.66 -2.94 -16.22
N ALA A 378 3.73 -2.69 -15.48
CA ALA A 378 4.00 -3.26 -14.16
C ALA A 378 3.60 -2.34 -13.00
N GLU A 379 3.84 -1.03 -13.14
CA GLU A 379 3.64 -0.07 -12.06
C GLU A 379 3.32 1.32 -12.60
N ILE A 380 2.47 2.04 -11.89
CA ILE A 380 2.19 3.46 -12.10
C ILE A 380 2.55 4.18 -10.81
N GLU A 381 3.35 5.24 -10.89
CA GLU A 381 3.80 5.99 -9.71
C GLU A 381 3.37 7.45 -9.81
N MET A 382 2.72 7.95 -8.75
CA MET A 382 2.29 9.34 -8.63
C MET A 382 3.39 10.16 -7.95
N GLU A 383 3.85 11.25 -8.57
CA GLU A 383 4.89 12.14 -8.03
C GLU A 383 4.39 13.58 -7.84
N LYS A 384 4.93 14.23 -6.80
CA LYS A 384 4.71 15.66 -6.49
C LYS A 384 5.46 16.59 -7.43
#